data_c1da9c118c3e415a195f98dfedb20a97
#
_entry.id   c1da9c118c3e415a195f98dfedb20a97
#
_cell.length_a   1.000
_cell.length_b   1.000
_cell.length_c   1.000
_cell.angle_alpha   90.00
_cell.angle_beta   90.00
_cell.angle_gamma   90.00
#
_symmetry.space_group_name_H-M   'P 1'
#
loop_
_entity.id
_entity.type
_entity.pdbx_description
1 polymer ?
#
loop_
_entity_poly.entity_id
_entity_poly.type
_entity_poly.pdbx_seq_one_letter_code
_entity_poly.pdbx_strand_id
1 'polypeptide(L)'
;ITARGTPPNAIKEGVRLLIGSTFNVDELEMMLNNISKTYPSTQNMGMDEKIDFYLSKNYYSPVSSDEFKSNFGLDMGADNPELGKKIALKDYVQKVVDGVKELQSDTYTKLSIGFSDDDRKNISAVINYIRDELSSEYPDITFVVYDTSQGGDNKIIVSKLDS
;
A
#
# COMPACT_ATOMS: atom_id res chain seq x y z
N ILE A 1 -2.46 -3.65 -1.72
CA ILE A 1 -2.44 -5.12 -1.50
C ILE A 1 -3.81 -5.68 -1.83
N THR A 2 -3.90 -6.72 -2.63
CA THR A 2 -5.18 -7.35 -3.04
C THR A 2 -5.01 -8.86 -3.19
N ALA A 3 -6.08 -9.64 -2.93
CA ALA A 3 -6.12 -11.09 -3.12
C ALA A 3 -6.27 -11.53 -4.60
N ARG A 4 -6.17 -10.62 -5.56
CA ARG A 4 -6.30 -10.92 -7.00
C ARG A 4 -5.10 -11.69 -7.53
N GLY A 5 -5.34 -12.55 -8.53
CA GLY A 5 -4.29 -13.22 -9.31
C GLY A 5 -3.79 -12.43 -10.53
N THR A 6 -4.27 -11.20 -10.70
CA THR A 6 -3.90 -10.33 -11.82
C THR A 6 -2.46 -9.83 -11.67
N PRO A 7 -1.62 -9.80 -12.72
CA PRO A 7 -0.26 -9.27 -12.62
C PRO A 7 -0.20 -7.83 -12.13
N PRO A 8 0.86 -7.42 -11.38
CA PRO A 8 1.01 -6.06 -10.85
C PRO A 8 0.85 -4.96 -11.90
N ASN A 9 1.45 -5.15 -13.07
CA ASN A 9 1.35 -4.17 -14.16
C ASN A 9 -0.09 -3.98 -14.67
N ALA A 10 -0.89 -5.03 -14.71
CA ALA A 10 -2.30 -4.91 -15.13
C ALA A 10 -3.13 -4.11 -14.12
N ILE A 11 -2.81 -4.20 -12.82
CA ILE A 11 -3.43 -3.36 -11.79
C ILE A 11 -3.01 -1.90 -11.98
N LYS A 12 -1.72 -1.64 -12.21
CA LYS A 12 -1.20 -0.29 -12.49
C LYS A 12 -1.90 0.34 -13.69
N GLU A 13 -2.02 -0.40 -14.80
CA GLU A 13 -2.73 0.08 -15.99
C GLU A 13 -4.22 0.29 -15.74
N GLY A 14 -4.87 -0.56 -14.94
CA GLY A 14 -6.25 -0.35 -14.51
C GLY A 14 -6.43 0.97 -13.73
N VAL A 15 -5.50 1.31 -12.84
CA VAL A 15 -5.52 2.60 -12.13
C VAL A 15 -5.30 3.77 -13.09
N ARG A 16 -4.39 3.63 -14.07
CA ARG A 16 -4.18 4.64 -15.11
C ARG A 16 -5.46 4.93 -15.89
N LEU A 17 -6.13 3.88 -16.35
CA LEU A 17 -7.40 4.00 -17.08
C LEU A 17 -8.49 4.64 -16.22
N LEU A 18 -8.55 4.30 -14.94
CA LEU A 18 -9.48 4.89 -13.99
C LEU A 18 -9.26 6.40 -13.85
N ILE A 19 -8.00 6.85 -13.71
CA ILE A 19 -7.66 8.28 -13.66
C ILE A 19 -8.18 8.98 -14.92
N GLY A 20 -7.89 8.45 -16.11
CA GLY A 20 -8.29 9.05 -17.38
C GLY A 20 -9.79 9.04 -17.66
N SER A 21 -10.56 8.12 -17.04
CA SER A 21 -12.01 7.98 -17.27
C SER A 21 -12.87 8.64 -16.19
N THR A 22 -12.34 8.86 -15.00
CA THR A 22 -13.11 9.32 -13.84
C THR A 22 -12.93 10.80 -13.57
N PHE A 23 -11.71 11.32 -13.76
CA PHE A 23 -11.41 12.73 -13.49
C PHE A 23 -11.88 13.62 -14.64
N ASN A 24 -12.55 14.71 -14.29
CA ASN A 24 -12.78 15.80 -15.23
C ASN A 24 -11.47 16.61 -15.44
N VAL A 25 -11.50 17.58 -16.36
CA VAL A 25 -10.32 18.36 -16.72
C VAL A 25 -9.71 19.09 -15.52
N ASP A 26 -10.55 19.72 -14.69
CA ASP A 26 -10.09 20.52 -13.53
C ASP A 26 -9.45 19.61 -12.46
N GLU A 27 -10.04 18.46 -12.20
CA GLU A 27 -9.51 17.44 -11.27
C GLU A 27 -8.17 16.89 -11.75
N LEU A 28 -8.06 16.63 -13.04
CA LEU A 28 -6.82 16.14 -13.65
C LEU A 28 -5.71 17.21 -13.56
N GLU A 29 -6.01 18.45 -13.90
CA GLU A 29 -5.06 19.57 -13.76
C GLU A 29 -4.61 19.74 -12.32
N MET A 30 -5.52 19.67 -11.36
CA MET A 30 -5.20 19.75 -9.93
C MET A 30 -4.28 18.61 -9.52
N MET A 31 -4.55 17.37 -9.95
CA MET A 31 -3.69 16.21 -9.71
C MET A 31 -2.28 16.44 -10.26
N LEU A 32 -2.16 16.84 -11.53
CA LEU A 32 -0.88 17.08 -12.20
C LEU A 32 -0.06 18.21 -11.54
N ASN A 33 -0.73 19.27 -11.10
CA ASN A 33 -0.11 20.37 -10.37
C ASN A 33 0.41 19.91 -8.99
N ASN A 34 -0.38 19.07 -8.29
CA ASN A 34 0.04 18.51 -7.01
C ASN A 34 1.24 17.55 -7.16
N ILE A 35 1.28 16.75 -8.23
CA ILE A 35 2.44 15.90 -8.55
C ILE A 35 3.68 16.78 -8.74
N SER A 36 3.60 17.86 -9.54
CA SER A 36 4.72 18.73 -9.81
C SER A 36 5.15 19.54 -8.59
N LYS A 37 4.23 19.90 -7.70
CA LYS A 37 4.52 20.56 -6.44
C LYS A 37 5.26 19.63 -5.46
N THR A 38 4.82 18.39 -5.38
CA THR A 38 5.42 17.36 -4.49
C THR A 38 6.76 16.86 -5.03
N TYR A 39 6.86 16.72 -6.35
CA TYR A 39 8.03 16.22 -7.05
C TYR A 39 8.52 17.23 -8.10
N PRO A 40 9.34 18.22 -7.72
CA PRO A 40 9.79 19.26 -8.65
C PRO A 40 10.46 18.77 -9.93
N SER A 41 11.07 17.60 -9.90
CA SER A 41 11.67 16.94 -11.10
C SER A 41 10.66 16.65 -12.20
N THR A 42 9.37 16.63 -11.89
CA THR A 42 8.29 16.34 -12.85
C THR A 42 7.74 17.59 -13.54
N GLN A 43 8.19 18.81 -13.19
CA GLN A 43 7.61 20.06 -13.71
C GLN A 43 7.57 20.13 -15.23
N ASN A 44 8.62 19.64 -15.90
CA ASN A 44 8.73 19.66 -17.37
C ASN A 44 8.22 18.40 -18.06
N MET A 45 7.65 17.47 -17.30
CA MET A 45 7.07 16.23 -17.85
C MET A 45 5.69 16.51 -18.46
N GLY A 46 5.35 15.80 -19.53
CA GLY A 46 4.00 15.77 -20.09
C GLY A 46 3.00 15.09 -19.14
N MET A 47 1.72 15.19 -19.44
CA MET A 47 0.64 14.63 -18.62
C MET A 47 0.84 13.13 -18.37
N ASP A 48 1.04 12.34 -19.41
CA ASP A 48 1.21 10.89 -19.31
C ASP A 48 2.47 10.52 -18.50
N GLU A 49 3.56 11.24 -18.71
CA GLU A 49 4.80 11.03 -17.99
C GLU A 49 4.66 11.32 -16.49
N LYS A 50 3.89 12.36 -16.11
CA LYS A 50 3.59 12.68 -14.71
C LYS A 50 2.74 11.59 -14.07
N ILE A 51 1.72 11.10 -14.76
CA ILE A 51 0.87 10.02 -14.29
C ILE A 51 1.70 8.75 -14.12
N ASP A 52 2.54 8.39 -15.08
CA ASP A 52 3.43 7.24 -14.99
C ASP A 52 4.40 7.34 -13.83
N PHE A 53 5.02 8.51 -13.66
CA PHE A 53 5.89 8.78 -12.54
C PHE A 53 5.16 8.58 -11.21
N TYR A 54 3.96 9.15 -11.06
CA TYR A 54 3.16 9.00 -9.85
C TYR A 54 2.80 7.53 -9.58
N LEU A 55 2.32 6.82 -10.58
CA LEU A 55 1.96 5.41 -10.47
C LEU A 55 3.17 4.52 -10.15
N SER A 56 4.38 4.92 -10.58
CA SER A 56 5.62 4.20 -10.25
C SER A 56 6.01 4.31 -8.77
N LYS A 57 5.47 5.28 -8.04
CA LYS A 57 5.71 5.45 -6.58
C LYS A 57 4.83 4.53 -5.73
N ASN A 58 3.87 3.85 -6.32
CA ASN A 58 3.00 2.92 -5.63
C ASN A 58 3.53 1.48 -5.75
N TYR A 59 3.21 0.67 -4.74
CA TYR A 59 3.49 -0.76 -4.74
C TYR A 59 2.20 -1.53 -5.02
N TYR A 60 2.26 -2.44 -5.99
CA TYR A 60 1.12 -3.26 -6.39
C TYR A 60 1.43 -4.70 -5.99
N SER A 61 0.72 -5.23 -4.99
CA SER A 61 0.94 -6.57 -4.43
C SER A 61 -0.34 -7.41 -4.57
N PRO A 62 -0.59 -8.00 -5.75
CA PRO A 62 -1.66 -8.97 -5.95
C PRO A 62 -1.20 -10.33 -5.45
N VAL A 63 -1.54 -10.66 -4.22
CA VAL A 63 -0.93 -11.76 -3.45
C VAL A 63 -1.24 -13.16 -3.97
N SER A 64 -2.25 -13.32 -4.82
CA SER A 64 -2.55 -14.59 -5.51
C SER A 64 -1.96 -14.68 -6.91
N SER A 65 -1.21 -13.67 -7.37
CA SER A 65 -0.53 -13.73 -8.67
C SER A 65 0.69 -14.64 -8.63
N ASP A 66 0.99 -15.28 -9.76
CA ASP A 66 2.18 -16.12 -9.92
C ASP A 66 3.47 -15.33 -9.68
N GLU A 67 3.51 -14.07 -10.15
CA GLU A 67 4.64 -13.18 -9.96
C GLU A 67 4.89 -12.90 -8.47
N PHE A 68 3.85 -12.58 -7.70
CA PHE A 68 3.97 -12.37 -6.26
C PHE A 68 4.44 -13.64 -5.55
N LYS A 69 3.79 -14.77 -5.82
CA LYS A 69 4.15 -16.06 -5.22
C LYS A 69 5.60 -16.43 -5.52
N SER A 70 6.04 -16.28 -6.76
CA SER A 70 7.43 -16.52 -7.17
C SER A 70 8.44 -15.63 -6.44
N ASN A 71 8.14 -14.33 -6.35
CA ASN A 71 9.03 -13.35 -5.71
C ASN A 71 9.25 -13.63 -4.22
N PHE A 72 8.26 -14.20 -3.55
CA PHE A 72 8.32 -14.51 -2.12
C PHE A 72 8.50 -16.00 -1.82
N GLY A 73 8.77 -16.84 -2.82
CA GLY A 73 9.00 -18.27 -2.65
C GLY A 73 7.78 -19.04 -2.11
N LEU A 74 6.57 -18.58 -2.44
CA LEU A 74 5.34 -19.21 -2.01
C LEU A 74 4.96 -20.38 -2.93
N ASP A 75 4.21 -21.35 -2.38
CA ASP A 75 3.69 -22.47 -3.15
C ASP A 75 2.71 -21.99 -4.23
N MET A 76 3.04 -22.26 -5.49
CA MET A 76 2.24 -21.89 -6.66
C MET A 76 0.88 -22.60 -6.68
N GLY A 77 0.80 -23.80 -6.10
CA GLY A 77 -0.41 -24.60 -6.02
C GLY A 77 -1.36 -24.23 -4.87
N ALA A 78 -0.86 -23.46 -3.90
CA ALA A 78 -1.65 -23.05 -2.75
C ALA A 78 -2.19 -21.63 -2.92
N ASP A 79 -3.48 -21.45 -2.72
CA ASP A 79 -4.10 -20.13 -2.60
C ASP A 79 -4.32 -19.79 -1.12
N ASN A 80 -3.40 -19.03 -0.56
CA ASN A 80 -3.47 -18.54 0.81
C ASN A 80 -3.34 -17.01 0.84
N PRO A 81 -4.42 -16.29 0.50
CA PRO A 81 -4.38 -14.83 0.42
C PRO A 81 -4.11 -14.17 1.78
N GLU A 82 -4.46 -14.80 2.88
CA GLU A 82 -4.20 -14.28 4.23
C GLU A 82 -2.69 -14.24 4.52
N LEU A 83 -1.97 -15.31 4.21
CA LEU A 83 -0.50 -15.35 4.31
C LEU A 83 0.14 -14.36 3.34
N GLY A 84 -0.33 -14.32 2.10
CA GLY A 84 0.14 -13.39 1.09
C GLY A 84 -0.01 -11.93 1.53
N LYS A 85 -1.13 -11.56 2.13
CA LYS A 85 -1.37 -10.21 2.68
C LYS A 85 -0.43 -9.86 3.83
N LYS A 86 -0.13 -10.81 4.72
CA LYS A 86 0.87 -10.60 5.79
C LYS A 86 2.25 -10.31 5.22
N ILE A 87 2.69 -11.12 4.25
CA ILE A 87 3.99 -10.96 3.58
C ILE A 87 4.04 -9.60 2.85
N ALA A 88 3.02 -9.27 2.09
CA ALA A 88 2.94 -7.99 1.37
C ALA A 88 2.92 -6.80 2.31
N LEU A 89 2.25 -6.89 3.46
CA LEU A 89 2.25 -5.84 4.47
C LEU A 89 3.64 -5.65 5.08
N LYS A 90 4.33 -6.73 5.44
CA LYS A 90 5.71 -6.65 5.97
C LYS A 90 6.67 -6.04 4.95
N ASP A 91 6.62 -6.49 3.70
CA ASP A 91 7.43 -5.94 2.61
C ASP A 91 7.16 -4.43 2.41
N TYR A 92 5.90 -4.03 2.44
CA TYR A 92 5.52 -2.62 2.36
C TYR A 92 6.06 -1.79 3.53
N VAL A 93 5.90 -2.27 4.76
CA VAL A 93 6.43 -1.60 5.96
C VAL A 93 7.94 -1.42 5.84
N GLN A 94 8.67 -2.45 5.45
CA GLN A 94 10.11 -2.38 5.27
C GLN A 94 10.51 -1.34 4.21
N LYS A 95 9.85 -1.34 3.06
CA LYS A 95 10.09 -0.35 1.99
C LYS A 95 9.84 1.08 2.45
N VAL A 96 8.79 1.31 3.24
CA VAL A 96 8.49 2.64 3.79
C VAL A 96 9.57 3.07 4.79
N VAL A 97 9.97 2.17 5.69
CA VAL A 97 11.03 2.45 6.68
C VAL A 97 12.35 2.76 5.99
N ASP A 98 12.73 1.98 4.98
CA ASP A 98 13.98 2.20 4.25
C ASP A 98 13.94 3.50 3.45
N GLY A 99 12.82 3.80 2.79
CA GLY A 99 12.63 5.07 2.08
C GLY A 99 12.69 6.29 3.00
N VAL A 100 12.16 6.20 4.21
CA VAL A 100 12.27 7.29 5.20
C VAL A 100 13.71 7.46 5.71
N LYS A 101 14.44 6.37 5.94
CA LYS A 101 15.87 6.43 6.30
C LYS A 101 16.71 7.11 5.23
N GLU A 102 16.44 6.84 3.95
CA GLU A 102 17.12 7.48 2.83
C GLU A 102 16.90 9.01 2.77
N LEU A 103 15.76 9.49 3.23
CA LEU A 103 15.46 10.92 3.25
C LEU A 103 16.27 11.70 4.28
N GLN A 104 17.03 11.03 5.16
CA GLN A 104 17.91 11.62 6.20
C GLN A 104 17.25 12.78 6.95
N SER A 105 15.95 12.71 7.18
CA SER A 105 15.20 13.77 7.81
C SER A 105 15.22 13.61 9.32
N ASP A 106 15.93 14.47 10.02
CA ASP A 106 15.92 14.57 11.48
C ASP A 106 14.54 14.93 12.05
N THR A 107 13.61 15.31 11.17
CA THR A 107 12.21 15.66 11.51
C THR A 107 11.26 14.47 11.49
N TYR A 108 11.77 13.26 11.44
CA TYR A 108 11.01 12.03 11.51
C TYR A 108 10.37 11.85 12.89
N THR A 109 9.14 12.30 13.03
CA THR A 109 8.49 12.33 14.34
C THR A 109 7.60 11.12 14.62
N LYS A 110 6.84 10.64 13.67
CA LYS A 110 5.98 9.44 13.82
C LYS A 110 5.49 8.95 12.46
N LEU A 111 5.70 7.68 12.17
CA LEU A 111 5.14 7.02 11.02
C LEU A 111 3.84 6.33 11.38
N SER A 112 2.80 6.53 10.57
CA SER A 112 1.55 5.79 10.68
C SER A 112 1.31 5.02 9.38
N ILE A 113 1.07 3.72 9.51
CA ILE A 113 0.77 2.84 8.37
C ILE A 113 -0.64 2.31 8.51
N GLY A 114 -1.46 2.57 7.48
CA GLY A 114 -2.84 2.13 7.40
C GLY A 114 -3.02 0.89 6.53
N PHE A 115 -3.89 -0.01 6.93
CA PHE A 115 -4.37 -1.14 6.15
C PHE A 115 -5.90 -1.12 6.13
N SER A 116 -6.51 -1.34 4.97
CA SER A 116 -7.97 -1.44 4.85
C SER A 116 -8.36 -2.70 4.08
N ASP A 117 -9.43 -3.34 4.49
CA ASP A 117 -10.00 -4.51 3.82
C ASP A 117 -11.50 -4.59 4.12
N ASP A 118 -12.27 -5.23 3.25
CA ASP A 118 -13.69 -5.49 3.39
C ASP A 118 -13.99 -6.92 3.87
N ASP A 119 -13.00 -7.79 3.90
CA ASP A 119 -13.10 -9.15 4.44
C ASP A 119 -12.64 -9.20 5.90
N ARG A 120 -13.58 -9.50 6.80
CA ARG A 120 -13.32 -9.61 8.24
C ARG A 120 -12.28 -10.66 8.63
N LYS A 121 -12.12 -11.73 7.85
CA LYS A 121 -11.08 -12.72 8.10
C LYS A 121 -9.70 -12.10 7.86
N ASN A 122 -9.55 -11.36 6.77
CA ASN A 122 -8.32 -10.62 6.47
C ASN A 122 -8.03 -9.57 7.55
N ILE A 123 -9.05 -8.79 7.96
CA ILE A 123 -8.93 -7.78 9.02
C ILE A 123 -8.42 -8.44 10.31
N SER A 124 -9.07 -9.51 10.76
CA SER A 124 -8.67 -10.22 12.00
C SER A 124 -7.26 -10.78 11.90
N ALA A 125 -6.89 -11.40 10.76
CA ALA A 125 -5.57 -11.96 10.54
C ALA A 125 -4.48 -10.87 10.54
N VAL A 126 -4.75 -9.70 9.93
CA VAL A 126 -3.81 -8.58 9.90
C VAL A 126 -3.68 -7.93 11.28
N ILE A 127 -4.77 -7.73 12.02
CA ILE A 127 -4.71 -7.20 13.38
C ILE A 127 -3.84 -8.08 14.29
N ASN A 128 -4.06 -9.40 14.26
CA ASN A 128 -3.27 -10.33 15.05
C ASN A 128 -1.78 -10.28 14.63
N TYR A 129 -1.50 -10.29 13.33
CA TYR A 129 -0.14 -10.21 12.80
C TYR A 129 0.58 -8.91 13.21
N ILE A 130 -0.10 -7.77 13.13
CA ILE A 130 0.46 -6.49 13.58
C ILE A 130 0.77 -6.55 15.08
N ARG A 131 -0.17 -7.04 15.88
CA ARG A 131 -0.04 -7.10 17.36
C ARG A 131 1.06 -8.05 17.81
N ASP A 132 1.10 -9.24 17.21
CA ASP A 132 1.96 -10.32 17.66
C ASP A 132 3.39 -10.18 17.14
N GLU A 133 3.57 -9.57 15.94
CA GLU A 133 4.85 -9.51 15.25
C GLU A 133 5.29 -8.08 14.90
N LEU A 134 4.54 -7.36 14.04
CA LEU A 134 5.01 -6.09 13.48
C LEU A 134 5.18 -4.98 14.51
N SER A 135 4.31 -4.87 15.50
CA SER A 135 4.43 -3.85 16.56
C SER A 135 5.69 -4.05 17.43
N SER A 136 6.20 -5.27 17.49
CA SER A 136 7.46 -5.56 18.20
C SER A 136 8.68 -5.28 17.34
N GLU A 137 8.59 -5.57 16.03
CA GLU A 137 9.66 -5.34 15.06
C GLU A 137 9.80 -3.84 14.73
N TYR A 138 8.68 -3.09 14.74
CA TYR A 138 8.61 -1.67 14.40
C TYR A 138 7.89 -0.87 15.49
N PRO A 139 8.50 -0.69 16.69
CA PRO A 139 7.83 -0.08 17.84
C PRO A 139 7.47 1.39 17.66
N ASP A 140 8.15 2.11 16.76
CA ASP A 140 7.93 3.53 16.49
C ASP A 140 6.84 3.78 15.42
N ILE A 141 6.27 2.71 14.85
CA ILE A 141 5.21 2.81 13.85
C ILE A 141 3.84 2.64 14.51
N THR A 142 2.93 3.57 14.22
CA THR A 142 1.52 3.42 14.56
C THR A 142 0.81 2.67 13.43
N PHE A 143 0.28 1.49 13.74
CA PHE A 143 -0.52 0.73 12.79
C PHE A 143 -2.02 1.02 12.98
N VAL A 144 -2.70 1.27 11.87
CA VAL A 144 -4.13 1.55 11.84
C VAL A 144 -4.80 0.60 10.85
N VAL A 145 -5.83 -0.11 11.31
CA VAL A 145 -6.64 -0.97 10.44
C VAL A 145 -8.03 -0.37 10.27
N TYR A 146 -8.50 -0.31 9.04
CA TYR A 146 -9.83 0.16 8.68
C TYR A 146 -10.68 -1.03 8.23
N ASP A 147 -11.70 -1.37 9.00
CA ASP A 147 -12.70 -2.37 8.62
C ASP A 147 -13.77 -1.69 7.75
N THR A 148 -13.76 -1.99 6.46
CA THR A 148 -14.73 -1.45 5.48
C THR A 148 -15.84 -2.45 5.14
N SER A 149 -15.96 -3.56 5.86
CA SER A 149 -16.90 -4.65 5.59
C SER A 149 -18.39 -4.23 5.68
N GLN A 150 -18.69 -3.10 6.32
CA GLN A 150 -20.06 -2.62 6.54
C GLN A 150 -20.35 -1.27 5.85
N GLY A 151 -19.56 -0.90 4.86
CA GLY A 151 -19.77 0.35 4.12
C GLY A 151 -19.45 1.64 4.89
N GLY A 152 -18.74 1.53 6.00
CA GLY A 152 -18.22 2.63 6.80
C GLY A 152 -16.80 2.36 7.24
N ASP A 153 -16.09 3.39 7.70
CA ASP A 153 -14.72 3.29 8.16
C ASP A 153 -14.66 3.04 9.67
N ASN A 154 -14.59 1.80 10.10
CA ASN A 154 -14.26 1.47 11.48
C ASN A 154 -12.74 1.47 11.64
N LYS A 155 -12.22 2.54 12.24
CA LYS A 155 -10.80 2.71 12.52
C LYS A 155 -10.41 1.96 13.78
N ILE A 156 -9.43 1.05 13.67
CA ILE A 156 -8.86 0.28 14.77
C ILE A 156 -7.38 0.66 14.87
N ILE A 157 -6.97 1.23 16.00
CA ILE A 157 -5.54 1.45 16.29
C ILE A 157 -5.02 0.15 16.91
N VAL A 158 -4.01 -0.45 16.26
CA VAL A 158 -3.41 -1.69 16.73
C VAL A 158 -2.12 -1.37 17.45
N SER A 159 -2.05 -1.70 18.71
CA SER A 159 -0.83 -1.60 19.52
C SER A 159 -0.40 -2.99 20.00
N LYS A 160 0.85 -3.10 20.44
CA LYS A 160 1.32 -4.28 21.17
C LYS A 160 0.43 -4.45 22.41
N LEU A 161 -0.01 -5.67 22.67
CA LEU A 161 -0.62 -5.98 23.96
C LEU A 161 0.43 -5.73 25.05
N ASP A 162 0.13 -4.85 25.99
CA ASP A 162 0.90 -4.72 27.20
C ASP A 162 0.87 -6.09 27.89
N SER A 163 2.03 -6.69 27.99
CA SER A 163 2.24 -8.01 28.59
C SER A 163 2.18 -7.91 30.13
#